data_34da4ed4f5aa407f885d2a2e543907e9
#
_entry.id   34da4ed4f5aa407f885d2a2e543907e9
#
_cell.length_a   1.000
_cell.length_b   1.000
_cell.length_c   1.000
_cell.angle_alpha   90.00
_cell.angle_beta   90.00
_cell.angle_gamma   90.00
#
_symmetry.space_group_name_H-M   'P 1'
#
loop_
_entity.id
_entity.type
_entity.pdbx_description
1 polymer ?
#
loop_
_entity_poly.entity_id
_entity_poly.type
_entity_poly.pdbx_seq_one_letter_code
_entity_poly.pdbx_strand_id
1 'polypeptide(L)'
;LVLPIENTQPISQMDSPVRRLLARYEQAKTIKHQWHDILEECYEYALPQKESFFTESQGRRRTNRIFDETAVVGVQEFASRLQAGIVPNYARWADFVAGTDVPPDEAKELNEILDQVTDYVFEVLQASNFSQEVHESFLDMALGTGVLLVEEGDAVNPIRFRAIPLPQVWLTSGHDDRVDHVFRRRVIRMKEIQVAYPDAVFGDKMMMDLNKNPDKECEIIEVVYRNYHNTKEEEYHFCAISKEYEEKLHEETFKGRGSNPYLVYRWSKCAGETYGRGPLMNALPAIKTANLTIEMILENAQMSISGMYQVEDDGVVNVDNIALIPGTIIPKAAGSQGLTPIPQAGNFQVSDLVLNDMRQ
;
A
#
# COMPACT_ATOMS: atom_id res chain seq x y z
N LEU A 1 -26.04 -7.35 23.04
CA LEU A 1 -25.18 -7.96 24.06
C LEU A 1 -23.78 -7.42 23.81
N VAL A 2 -23.43 -6.32 24.53
CA VAL A 2 -22.09 -5.74 24.52
C VAL A 2 -21.29 -6.53 25.55
N LEU A 3 -20.26 -7.23 25.08
CA LEU A 3 -19.29 -7.85 25.99
C LEU A 3 -18.48 -6.74 26.68
N PRO A 4 -18.26 -6.81 27.99
CA PRO A 4 -17.44 -5.83 28.69
C PRO A 4 -15.97 -5.97 28.26
N ILE A 5 -15.38 -4.88 27.79
CA ILE A 5 -13.93 -4.77 27.58
C ILE A 5 -13.29 -4.64 28.97
N GLU A 6 -12.96 -5.77 29.57
CA GLU A 6 -12.07 -5.81 30.74
C GLU A 6 -10.64 -5.68 30.25
N ASN A 7 -10.06 -4.55 30.48
CA ASN A 7 -8.66 -4.16 30.72
C ASN A 7 -8.37 -2.73 30.24
N THR A 8 -9.20 -1.79 30.66
CA THR A 8 -8.79 -0.40 30.73
C THR A 8 -8.07 -0.17 32.05
N GLN A 9 -6.76 -0.20 32.04
CA GLN A 9 -6.00 0.40 33.13
C GLN A 9 -6.42 1.87 33.28
N PRO A 10 -6.62 2.37 34.51
CA PRO A 10 -7.14 3.71 34.71
C PRO A 10 -6.17 4.74 34.11
N ILE A 11 -6.74 5.72 33.40
CA ILE A 11 -6.08 6.82 32.68
C ILE A 11 -5.08 7.63 33.56
N SER A 12 -5.12 7.47 34.89
CA SER A 12 -4.28 8.14 35.88
C SER A 12 -2.80 7.70 35.93
N GLN A 13 -2.39 6.65 35.19
CA GLN A 13 -0.99 6.22 35.11
C GLN A 13 -0.28 6.54 33.80
N MET A 14 -0.94 7.20 32.85
CA MET A 14 -0.34 7.68 31.60
C MET A 14 0.18 9.11 31.74
N ASP A 15 1.21 9.34 32.55
CA ASP A 15 1.71 10.69 32.84
C ASP A 15 2.49 11.37 31.69
N SER A 16 2.87 10.64 30.64
CA SER A 16 3.63 11.22 29.52
C SER A 16 2.76 11.41 28.27
N PRO A 17 2.78 12.61 27.62
CA PRO A 17 2.13 12.83 26.32
C PRO A 17 2.56 11.81 25.25
N VAL A 18 3.83 11.38 25.28
CA VAL A 18 4.40 10.38 24.37
C VAL A 18 3.70 9.04 24.52
N ARG A 19 3.50 8.56 25.77
CA ARG A 19 2.83 7.28 26.01
C ARG A 19 1.37 7.29 25.55
N ARG A 20 0.68 8.43 25.69
CA ARG A 20 -0.69 8.57 25.17
C ARG A 20 -0.73 8.44 23.65
N LEU A 21 0.23 9.04 22.94
CA LEU A 21 0.31 8.94 21.47
C LEU A 21 0.65 7.51 21.04
N LEU A 22 1.57 6.83 21.73
CA LEU A 22 1.90 5.43 21.45
C LEU A 22 0.71 4.50 21.72
N ALA A 23 -0.07 4.74 22.79
CA ALA A 23 -1.29 3.97 23.05
C ALA A 23 -2.34 4.14 21.93
N ARG A 24 -2.50 5.36 21.41
CA ARG A 24 -3.38 5.61 20.25
C ARG A 24 -2.86 4.91 18.98
N TYR A 25 -1.54 4.88 18.79
CA TYR A 25 -0.93 4.13 17.69
C TYR A 25 -1.26 2.63 17.78
N GLU A 26 -1.17 2.01 18.96
CA GLU A 26 -1.53 0.59 19.14
C GLU A 26 -3.03 0.35 18.90
N GLN A 27 -3.91 1.30 19.25
CA GLN A 27 -5.33 1.22 18.90
C GLN A 27 -5.53 1.29 17.37
N ALA A 28 -4.83 2.21 16.68
CA ALA A 28 -4.88 2.31 15.22
C ALA A 28 -4.39 1.03 14.53
N LYS A 29 -3.37 0.37 15.10
CA LYS A 29 -2.90 -0.94 14.64
C LYS A 29 -3.98 -2.01 14.75
N THR A 30 -4.71 -2.05 15.87
CA THR A 30 -5.80 -3.00 16.06
C THR A 30 -6.91 -2.82 15.03
N ILE A 31 -7.27 -1.57 14.72
CA ILE A 31 -8.26 -1.26 13.67
C ILE A 31 -7.75 -1.76 12.30
N LYS A 32 -6.51 -1.42 11.94
CA LYS A 32 -5.94 -1.81 10.65
C LYS A 32 -5.75 -3.32 10.51
N HIS A 33 -5.50 -4.02 11.61
CA HIS A 33 -5.31 -5.47 11.59
C HIS A 33 -6.51 -6.21 10.95
N GLN A 34 -7.72 -5.67 11.10
CA GLN A 34 -8.92 -6.22 10.46
C GLN A 34 -8.88 -6.14 8.93
N TRP A 35 -8.05 -5.27 8.37
CA TRP A 35 -7.87 -5.05 6.94
C TRP A 35 -6.67 -5.77 6.35
N HIS A 36 -5.77 -6.29 7.22
CA HIS A 36 -4.48 -6.82 6.77
C HIS A 36 -4.62 -7.93 5.73
N ASP A 37 -5.51 -8.89 5.95
CA ASP A 37 -5.64 -10.05 5.06
C ASP A 37 -6.07 -9.64 3.65
N ILE A 38 -7.10 -8.80 3.53
CA ILE A 38 -7.59 -8.35 2.24
C ILE A 38 -6.58 -7.42 1.52
N LEU A 39 -5.89 -6.55 2.28
CA LEU A 39 -4.88 -5.66 1.71
C LEU A 39 -3.65 -6.44 1.23
N GLU A 40 -3.20 -7.44 2.00
CA GLU A 40 -2.07 -8.30 1.62
C GLU A 40 -2.40 -9.13 0.38
N GLU A 41 -3.60 -9.73 0.31
CA GLU A 41 -4.03 -10.46 -0.88
C GLU A 41 -4.08 -9.54 -2.12
N CYS A 42 -4.61 -8.31 -1.98
CA CYS A 42 -4.59 -7.34 -3.07
C CYS A 42 -3.15 -7.01 -3.54
N TYR A 43 -2.22 -6.84 -2.61
CA TYR A 43 -0.82 -6.61 -2.97
C TYR A 43 -0.20 -7.85 -3.63
N GLU A 44 -0.46 -9.04 -3.10
CA GLU A 44 0.09 -10.29 -3.63
C GLU A 44 -0.31 -10.51 -5.09
N TYR A 45 -1.58 -10.29 -5.45
CA TYR A 45 -2.10 -10.57 -6.79
C TYR A 45 -1.97 -9.42 -7.78
N ALA A 46 -1.92 -8.16 -7.34
CA ALA A 46 -1.98 -7.02 -8.25
C ALA A 46 -0.81 -6.02 -8.11
N LEU A 47 -0.15 -5.98 -6.97
CA LEU A 47 0.98 -5.07 -6.68
C LEU A 47 2.17 -5.81 -6.05
N PRO A 48 2.69 -6.87 -6.70
CA PRO A 48 3.73 -7.73 -6.12
C PRO A 48 5.05 -7.00 -5.86
N GLN A 49 5.26 -5.85 -6.46
CA GLN A 49 6.44 -4.99 -6.25
C GLN A 49 6.38 -4.20 -4.94
N LYS A 50 5.18 -4.05 -4.33
CA LYS A 50 5.02 -3.32 -3.07
C LYS A 50 5.41 -4.16 -1.86
N GLU A 51 5.73 -3.48 -0.77
CA GLU A 51 6.10 -4.10 0.50
C GLU A 51 4.92 -4.84 1.13
N SER A 52 5.20 -5.96 1.81
CA SER A 52 4.19 -6.75 2.53
C SER A 52 3.67 -6.03 3.76
N PHE A 53 2.41 -6.29 4.13
CA PHE A 53 1.85 -5.85 5.40
C PHE A 53 2.39 -6.66 6.60
N PHE A 54 2.93 -7.84 6.36
CA PHE A 54 3.42 -8.74 7.43
C PHE A 54 4.94 -8.78 7.55
N THR A 55 5.67 -8.56 6.46
CA THR A 55 7.13 -8.77 6.43
C THR A 55 7.81 -7.63 5.68
N GLU A 56 8.71 -6.94 6.35
CA GLU A 56 9.59 -5.95 5.71
C GLU A 56 10.74 -6.68 5.01
N SER A 57 10.71 -6.71 3.70
CA SER A 57 11.83 -7.23 2.91
C SER A 57 11.85 -6.56 1.54
N GLN A 58 12.83 -5.69 1.35
CA GLN A 58 13.04 -5.05 0.06
C GLN A 58 13.53 -6.06 -0.98
N GLY A 59 13.01 -5.95 -2.20
CA GLY A 59 13.46 -6.77 -3.33
C GLY A 59 13.01 -8.23 -3.31
N ARG A 60 12.08 -8.63 -2.43
CA ARG A 60 11.55 -9.99 -2.41
C ARG A 60 10.68 -10.22 -3.65
N ARG A 61 10.98 -11.31 -4.37
CA ARG A 61 10.19 -11.70 -5.53
C ARG A 61 8.90 -12.39 -5.07
N ARG A 62 7.74 -11.76 -5.34
CA ARG A 62 6.41 -12.28 -4.97
C ARG A 62 5.61 -12.83 -6.15
N THR A 63 6.25 -12.96 -7.31
CA THR A 63 5.58 -13.37 -8.54
C THR A 63 5.37 -14.89 -8.66
N ASN A 64 5.82 -15.69 -7.69
CA ASN A 64 5.74 -17.14 -7.77
C ASN A 64 4.31 -17.70 -7.79
N ARG A 65 3.33 -16.92 -7.36
CA ARG A 65 1.92 -17.31 -7.32
C ARG A 65 1.07 -16.57 -8.35
N ILE A 66 1.69 -15.74 -9.18
CA ILE A 66 0.99 -14.98 -10.22
C ILE A 66 1.13 -15.73 -11.53
N PHE A 67 0.05 -16.33 -11.98
CA PHE A 67 -0.06 -17.01 -13.27
C PHE A 67 -0.81 -16.15 -14.29
N ASP A 68 -1.61 -15.17 -13.83
CA ASP A 68 -2.30 -14.17 -14.65
C ASP A 68 -1.85 -12.76 -14.29
N GLU A 69 -1.27 -12.04 -15.23
CA GLU A 69 -0.76 -10.68 -15.05
C GLU A 69 -1.83 -9.58 -15.28
N THR A 70 -3.05 -9.96 -15.67
CA THR A 70 -4.12 -9.00 -16.01
C THR A 70 -4.39 -8.00 -14.87
N ALA A 71 -4.39 -8.47 -13.62
CA ALA A 71 -4.60 -7.60 -12.46
C ALA A 71 -3.45 -6.62 -12.25
N VAL A 72 -2.20 -7.06 -12.46
CA VAL A 72 -1.00 -6.21 -12.34
C VAL A 72 -1.02 -5.08 -13.37
N VAL A 73 -1.32 -5.41 -14.62
CA VAL A 73 -1.45 -4.43 -15.72
C VAL A 73 -2.65 -3.51 -15.47
N GLY A 74 -3.79 -4.07 -15.04
CA GLY A 74 -5.01 -3.31 -14.77
C GLY A 74 -4.83 -2.24 -13.69
N VAL A 75 -4.07 -2.51 -12.63
CA VAL A 75 -3.80 -1.50 -11.59
C VAL A 75 -2.87 -0.40 -12.09
N GLN A 76 -1.88 -0.71 -12.93
CA GLN A 76 -1.02 0.29 -13.57
C GLN A 76 -1.83 1.21 -14.51
N GLU A 77 -2.72 0.62 -15.31
CA GLU A 77 -3.63 1.40 -16.16
C GLU A 77 -4.60 2.25 -15.32
N PHE A 78 -5.15 1.71 -14.25
CA PHE A 78 -6.02 2.45 -13.33
C PHE A 78 -5.33 3.70 -12.80
N ALA A 79 -4.11 3.57 -12.25
CA ALA A 79 -3.35 4.70 -11.72
C ALA A 79 -3.03 5.74 -12.80
N SER A 80 -2.64 5.29 -14.00
CA SER A 80 -2.32 6.17 -15.13
C SER A 80 -3.55 6.93 -15.65
N ARG A 81 -4.70 6.26 -15.78
CA ARG A 81 -5.96 6.88 -16.20
C ARG A 81 -6.50 7.84 -15.13
N LEU A 82 -6.38 7.47 -13.86
CA LEU A 82 -6.78 8.32 -12.75
C LEU A 82 -5.94 9.61 -12.72
N GLN A 83 -4.63 9.49 -12.88
CA GLN A 83 -3.73 10.63 -12.96
C GLN A 83 -4.05 11.54 -14.14
N ALA A 84 -4.23 10.96 -15.33
CA ALA A 84 -4.58 11.72 -16.54
C ALA A 84 -5.95 12.41 -16.44
N GLY A 85 -6.89 11.86 -15.67
CA GLY A 85 -8.24 12.42 -15.50
C GLY A 85 -8.37 13.46 -14.40
N ILE A 86 -7.60 13.34 -13.31
CA ILE A 86 -7.75 14.20 -12.12
C ILE A 86 -6.65 15.26 -12.05
N VAL A 87 -5.39 14.86 -12.29
CA VAL A 87 -4.20 15.72 -12.13
C VAL A 87 -3.27 15.59 -13.34
N PRO A 88 -3.75 15.94 -14.55
CA PRO A 88 -2.94 15.83 -15.76
C PRO A 88 -1.70 16.74 -15.68
N ASN A 89 -0.53 16.19 -16.04
CA ASN A 89 0.73 16.92 -15.95
C ASN A 89 0.88 18.09 -16.93
N TYR A 90 0.06 18.09 -17.99
CA TYR A 90 0.15 19.03 -19.11
C TYR A 90 -0.90 20.13 -19.09
N ALA A 91 -1.80 20.15 -18.10
CA ALA A 91 -2.88 21.12 -18.01
C ALA A 91 -3.11 21.60 -16.58
N ARG A 92 -3.61 22.82 -16.45
CA ARG A 92 -4.16 23.30 -15.18
C ARG A 92 -5.45 22.52 -14.89
N TRP A 93 -5.50 21.95 -13.70
CA TRP A 93 -6.65 21.18 -13.21
C TRP A 93 -7.33 21.81 -12.00
N ALA A 94 -6.80 22.95 -11.51
CA ALA A 94 -7.36 23.74 -10.45
C ALA A 94 -7.06 25.23 -10.67
N ASP A 95 -7.92 26.12 -10.16
CA ASP A 95 -7.76 27.56 -10.19
C ASP A 95 -8.02 28.15 -8.82
N PHE A 96 -7.22 29.13 -8.43
CA PHE A 96 -7.53 29.99 -7.31
C PHE A 96 -8.50 31.10 -7.78
N VAL A 97 -9.61 31.25 -7.10
CA VAL A 97 -10.61 32.26 -7.41
C VAL A 97 -11.05 33.00 -6.16
N ALA A 98 -11.47 34.27 -6.31
CA ALA A 98 -12.00 35.09 -5.22
C ALA A 98 -13.22 34.40 -4.58
N GLY A 99 -13.31 34.47 -3.26
CA GLY A 99 -14.46 33.95 -2.52
C GLY A 99 -15.75 34.65 -2.88
N THR A 100 -16.90 34.00 -2.62
CA THR A 100 -18.24 34.54 -2.91
C THR A 100 -18.62 35.76 -2.07
N ASP A 101 -17.84 36.04 -1.05
CA ASP A 101 -17.99 37.20 -0.12
C ASP A 101 -17.31 38.47 -0.65
N VAL A 102 -16.52 38.37 -1.73
CA VAL A 102 -15.84 39.52 -2.35
C VAL A 102 -16.79 40.21 -3.35
N PRO A 103 -16.91 41.55 -3.31
CA PRO A 103 -17.71 42.32 -4.28
C PRO A 103 -17.25 42.07 -5.72
N PRO A 104 -18.16 42.02 -6.72
CA PRO A 104 -17.84 41.70 -8.10
C PRO A 104 -16.75 42.56 -8.76
N ASP A 105 -16.71 43.85 -8.42
CA ASP A 105 -15.71 44.79 -8.98
C ASP A 105 -14.30 44.51 -8.44
N GLU A 106 -14.19 44.22 -7.15
CA GLU A 106 -12.92 43.84 -6.50
C GLU A 106 -12.52 42.40 -6.87
N ALA A 107 -13.49 41.50 -7.07
CA ALA A 107 -13.25 40.12 -7.44
C ALA A 107 -12.53 40.00 -8.79
N LYS A 108 -12.77 40.93 -9.73
CA LYS A 108 -12.11 40.90 -11.03
C LYS A 108 -10.61 41.18 -10.92
N GLU A 109 -10.20 42.22 -10.20
CA GLU A 109 -8.80 42.56 -10.00
C GLU A 109 -8.08 41.46 -9.19
N LEU A 110 -8.77 40.92 -8.18
CA LEU A 110 -8.24 39.83 -7.37
C LEU A 110 -8.04 38.56 -8.19
N ASN A 111 -8.99 38.22 -9.07
CA ASN A 111 -8.88 37.04 -9.92
C ASN A 111 -7.71 37.11 -10.93
N GLU A 112 -7.39 38.34 -11.44
CA GLU A 112 -6.22 38.55 -12.31
C GLU A 112 -4.90 38.24 -11.53
N ILE A 113 -4.84 38.57 -10.25
CA ILE A 113 -3.68 38.23 -9.40
C ILE A 113 -3.67 36.72 -9.08
N LEU A 114 -4.83 36.17 -8.71
CA LEU A 114 -4.97 34.75 -8.38
C LEU A 114 -4.66 33.82 -9.57
N ASP A 115 -4.93 34.28 -10.80
CA ASP A 115 -4.57 33.55 -12.01
C ASP A 115 -3.05 33.45 -12.16
N GLN A 116 -2.30 34.54 -11.93
CA GLN A 116 -0.83 34.51 -11.91
C GLN A 116 -0.28 33.63 -10.79
N VAL A 117 -0.90 33.66 -9.61
CA VAL A 117 -0.52 32.77 -8.50
C VAL A 117 -0.77 31.32 -8.88
N THR A 118 -1.87 31.02 -9.56
CA THR A 118 -2.18 29.68 -10.03
C THR A 118 -1.10 29.19 -10.99
N ASP A 119 -0.72 30.00 -11.98
CA ASP A 119 0.34 29.64 -12.93
C ASP A 119 1.67 29.35 -12.21
N TYR A 120 2.06 30.19 -11.28
CA TYR A 120 3.27 29.98 -10.49
C TYR A 120 3.23 28.69 -9.66
N VAL A 121 2.08 28.39 -9.02
CA VAL A 121 1.91 27.12 -8.28
C VAL A 121 2.04 25.92 -9.20
N PHE A 122 1.47 25.98 -10.41
CA PHE A 122 1.61 24.89 -11.39
C PHE A 122 3.02 24.73 -11.91
N GLU A 123 3.78 25.82 -12.12
CA GLU A 123 5.21 25.76 -12.46
C GLU A 123 6.01 25.05 -11.35
N VAL A 124 5.77 25.39 -10.08
CA VAL A 124 6.42 24.73 -8.93
C VAL A 124 6.04 23.25 -8.84
N LEU A 125 4.76 22.90 -9.02
CA LEU A 125 4.29 21.52 -9.02
C LEU A 125 4.91 20.70 -10.14
N GLN A 126 5.02 21.26 -11.35
CA GLN A 126 5.63 20.58 -12.50
C GLN A 126 7.13 20.40 -12.35
N ALA A 127 7.81 21.36 -11.70
CA ALA A 127 9.25 21.24 -11.40
C ALA A 127 9.54 20.25 -10.27
N SER A 128 8.55 19.94 -9.42
CA SER A 128 8.69 19.03 -8.29
C SER A 128 8.53 17.55 -8.71
N ASN A 129 8.67 16.66 -7.74
CA ASN A 129 8.41 15.23 -7.91
C ASN A 129 6.91 14.83 -7.80
N PHE A 130 5.99 15.80 -7.85
CA PHE A 130 4.55 15.59 -7.65
C PHE A 130 3.98 14.49 -8.55
N SER A 131 4.27 14.55 -9.84
CA SER A 131 3.73 13.61 -10.82
C SER A 131 4.08 12.15 -10.53
N GLN A 132 5.32 11.88 -10.09
CA GLN A 132 5.78 10.53 -9.78
C GLN A 132 5.14 10.01 -8.49
N GLU A 133 5.15 10.84 -7.45
CA GLU A 133 4.63 10.44 -6.13
C GLU A 133 3.11 10.29 -6.12
N VAL A 134 2.40 11.12 -6.86
CA VAL A 134 0.94 10.99 -7.02
C VAL A 134 0.59 9.70 -7.75
N HIS A 135 1.34 9.34 -8.82
CA HIS A 135 1.13 8.08 -9.52
C HIS A 135 1.31 6.87 -8.57
N GLU A 136 2.39 6.87 -7.80
CA GLU A 136 2.69 5.82 -6.83
C GLU A 136 1.60 5.70 -5.75
N SER A 137 1.05 6.83 -5.32
CA SER A 137 -0.05 6.89 -4.37
C SER A 137 -1.38 6.40 -4.98
N PHE A 138 -1.60 6.60 -6.29
CA PHE A 138 -2.78 6.10 -6.99
C PHE A 138 -2.77 4.58 -7.19
N LEU A 139 -1.62 3.94 -7.18
CA LEU A 139 -1.55 2.47 -7.11
C LEU A 139 -2.23 1.95 -5.82
N ASP A 140 -1.97 2.60 -4.68
CA ASP A 140 -2.65 2.25 -3.42
C ASP A 140 -4.13 2.65 -3.42
N MET A 141 -4.49 3.68 -4.19
CA MET A 141 -5.89 4.07 -4.39
C MET A 141 -6.74 2.97 -5.05
N ALA A 142 -6.13 2.08 -5.83
CA ALA A 142 -6.82 0.91 -6.35
C ALA A 142 -7.33 -0.03 -5.25
N LEU A 143 -6.62 -0.09 -4.10
CA LEU A 143 -7.09 -0.79 -2.91
C LEU A 143 -8.17 0.00 -2.15
N GLY A 144 -8.16 1.32 -2.29
CA GLY A 144 -9.17 2.20 -1.72
C GLY A 144 -8.65 3.39 -0.92
N THR A 145 -7.38 3.41 -0.53
CA THR A 145 -6.81 4.51 0.27
C THR A 145 -5.44 4.87 -0.25
N GLY A 146 -5.25 6.11 -0.64
CA GLY A 146 -3.96 6.68 -0.99
C GLY A 146 -3.50 7.68 0.08
N VAL A 147 -2.19 7.74 0.31
CA VAL A 147 -1.56 8.65 1.27
C VAL A 147 -0.38 9.35 0.60
N LEU A 148 -0.42 10.66 0.60
CA LEU A 148 0.64 11.51 0.08
C LEU A 148 1.09 12.47 1.19
N LEU A 149 2.37 12.54 1.44
CA LEU A 149 2.98 13.49 2.37
C LEU A 149 3.54 14.66 1.58
N VAL A 150 3.28 15.87 2.07
CA VAL A 150 3.85 17.11 1.57
C VAL A 150 4.90 17.59 2.56
N GLU A 151 6.12 17.72 2.10
CA GLU A 151 7.28 18.15 2.91
C GLU A 151 7.86 19.44 2.34
N GLU A 152 8.51 20.22 3.17
CA GLU A 152 9.36 21.32 2.72
C GLU A 152 10.52 20.74 1.90
N GLY A 153 10.83 21.35 0.78
CA GLY A 153 11.89 20.96 -0.11
C GLY A 153 13.18 21.76 0.11
N ASP A 154 13.88 22.00 -0.95
CA ASP A 154 15.10 22.80 -0.97
C ASP A 154 14.89 24.16 -1.67
N ALA A 155 15.94 24.96 -1.76
CA ALA A 155 15.88 26.29 -2.39
C ALA A 155 15.53 26.25 -3.90
N VAL A 156 15.71 25.12 -4.56
CA VAL A 156 15.40 24.95 -6.00
C VAL A 156 14.01 24.37 -6.17
N ASN A 157 13.66 23.38 -5.34
CA ASN A 157 12.35 22.74 -5.33
C ASN A 157 11.72 22.92 -3.94
N PRO A 158 10.96 23.98 -3.72
CA PRO A 158 10.48 24.35 -2.38
C PRO A 158 9.46 23.38 -1.80
N ILE A 159 8.85 22.53 -2.63
CA ILE A 159 7.87 21.54 -2.19
C ILE A 159 8.32 20.16 -2.65
N ARG A 160 8.28 19.21 -1.73
CA ARG A 160 8.57 17.80 -1.97
C ARG A 160 7.37 16.95 -1.61
N PHE A 161 7.06 16.00 -2.46
CA PHE A 161 6.00 15.03 -2.22
C PHE A 161 6.59 13.65 -1.93
N ARG A 162 5.83 12.84 -1.18
CA ARG A 162 6.20 11.47 -0.90
C ARG A 162 4.94 10.60 -0.79
N ALA A 163 4.81 9.63 -1.66
CA ALA A 163 3.82 8.58 -1.52
C ALA A 163 4.18 7.69 -0.33
N ILE A 164 3.25 7.50 0.58
CA ILE A 164 3.47 6.66 1.75
C ILE A 164 2.72 5.34 1.55
N PRO A 165 3.43 4.20 1.45
CA PRO A 165 2.80 2.91 1.27
C PRO A 165 1.87 2.56 2.43
N LEU A 166 0.73 1.97 2.12
CA LEU A 166 -0.26 1.60 3.14
C LEU A 166 0.31 0.73 4.28
N PRO A 167 1.26 -0.20 4.08
CA PRO A 167 1.86 -0.95 5.18
C PRO A 167 2.47 -0.09 6.28
N GLN A 168 2.99 1.08 5.93
CA GLN A 168 3.68 2.00 6.84
C GLN A 168 2.76 3.00 7.54
N VAL A 169 1.45 3.04 7.22
CA VAL A 169 0.51 4.06 7.72
C VAL A 169 -0.64 3.43 8.49
N TRP A 170 -1.01 4.05 9.61
CA TRP A 170 -2.19 3.73 10.41
C TRP A 170 -3.03 4.99 10.58
N LEU A 171 -4.32 4.85 10.33
CA LEU A 171 -5.27 5.95 10.29
C LEU A 171 -6.32 5.78 11.38
N THR A 172 -6.78 6.90 11.95
CA THR A 172 -7.98 6.92 12.77
C THR A 172 -8.90 8.06 12.32
N SER A 173 -10.19 7.79 12.34
CA SER A 173 -11.21 8.77 11.98
C SER A 173 -11.72 9.49 13.23
N GLY A 174 -12.04 10.76 13.10
CA GLY A 174 -12.69 11.56 14.11
C GLY A 174 -14.22 11.44 14.09
N HIS A 175 -14.85 12.34 14.84
CA HIS A 175 -16.31 12.38 15.00
C HIS A 175 -17.05 12.77 13.71
N ASP A 176 -16.38 13.43 12.77
CA ASP A 176 -16.90 13.86 11.47
C ASP A 176 -16.51 12.91 10.33
N ASP A 177 -16.01 11.70 10.68
CA ASP A 177 -15.50 10.71 9.75
C ASP A 177 -14.30 11.15 8.88
N ARG A 178 -13.70 12.29 9.18
CA ARG A 178 -12.43 12.69 8.59
C ARG A 178 -11.30 11.95 9.26
N VAL A 179 -10.20 11.77 8.55
CA VAL A 179 -8.97 11.21 9.13
C VAL A 179 -8.33 12.29 9.99
N ASP A 180 -8.35 12.06 11.30
CA ASP A 180 -7.85 13.01 12.29
C ASP A 180 -6.43 12.73 12.74
N HIS A 181 -6.07 11.46 12.76
CA HIS A 181 -4.73 11.03 13.15
C HIS A 181 -4.15 10.17 12.04
N VAL A 182 -2.93 10.50 11.68
CA VAL A 182 -2.09 9.72 10.76
C VAL A 182 -0.86 9.32 11.53
N PHE A 183 -0.63 8.03 11.64
CA PHE A 183 0.59 7.47 12.20
C PHE A 183 1.40 6.85 11.06
N ARG A 184 2.68 7.17 11.00
CA ARG A 184 3.63 6.57 10.07
C ARG A 184 4.76 5.93 10.83
N ARG A 185 5.06 4.69 10.47
CA ARG A 185 6.22 3.98 10.99
C ARG A 185 7.39 4.14 10.03
N ARG A 186 8.53 4.50 10.57
CA ARG A 186 9.80 4.56 9.86
C ARG A 186 10.86 3.79 10.64
N VAL A 187 11.68 3.06 9.92
CA VAL A 187 12.89 2.45 10.49
C VAL A 187 14.08 3.24 9.97
N ILE A 188 14.83 3.87 10.87
CA ILE A 188 15.95 4.75 10.56
C ILE A 188 17.14 4.31 11.40
N ARG A 189 18.35 4.36 10.83
CA ARG A 189 19.57 4.10 11.61
C ARG A 189 19.82 5.22 12.59
N MET A 190 20.30 4.89 13.78
CA MET A 190 20.50 5.88 14.87
C MET A 190 21.35 7.09 14.43
N LYS A 191 22.40 6.87 13.65
CA LYS A 191 23.24 7.95 13.10
C LYS A 191 22.52 8.92 12.16
N GLU A 192 21.42 8.47 11.53
CA GLU A 192 20.64 9.24 10.57
C GLU A 192 19.51 10.04 11.23
N ILE A 193 19.17 9.71 12.50
CA ILE A 193 18.07 10.36 13.22
C ILE A 193 18.34 11.86 13.39
N GLN A 194 19.57 12.24 13.72
CA GLN A 194 19.92 13.64 13.91
C GLN A 194 19.94 14.44 12.60
N VAL A 195 20.14 13.76 11.47
CA VAL A 195 20.02 14.37 10.13
C VAL A 195 18.54 14.55 9.77
N ALA A 196 17.71 13.56 10.10
CA ALA A 196 16.27 13.61 9.83
C ALA A 196 15.53 14.58 10.76
N TYR A 197 15.99 14.72 12.01
CA TYR A 197 15.41 15.59 13.05
C TYR A 197 16.55 16.38 13.73
N PRO A 198 16.98 17.53 13.14
CA PRO A 198 18.12 18.28 13.64
C PRO A 198 17.98 18.77 15.08
N ASP A 199 16.74 19.06 15.50
CA ASP A 199 16.40 19.56 16.83
C ASP A 199 16.20 18.43 17.88
N ALA A 200 16.43 17.17 17.49
CA ALA A 200 16.22 16.02 18.38
C ALA A 200 17.19 16.05 19.56
N VAL A 201 16.64 16.00 20.76
CA VAL A 201 17.39 15.85 22.01
C VAL A 201 17.32 14.39 22.42
N PHE A 202 18.47 13.73 22.44
CA PHE A 202 18.57 12.32 22.84
C PHE A 202 18.74 12.20 24.33
N GLY A 203 17.96 11.32 24.96
CA GLY A 203 18.15 10.93 26.35
C GLY A 203 19.39 10.04 26.53
N ASP A 204 19.77 9.84 27.79
CA ASP A 204 21.00 9.12 28.14
C ASP A 204 21.10 7.73 27.53
N LYS A 205 19.99 6.96 27.53
CA LYS A 205 19.96 5.61 26.96
C LYS A 205 20.16 5.60 25.44
N MET A 206 19.46 6.49 24.76
CA MET A 206 19.57 6.62 23.30
C MET A 206 20.96 7.08 22.88
N MET A 207 21.55 8.02 23.63
CA MET A 207 22.91 8.50 23.40
C MET A 207 23.96 7.39 23.64
N MET A 208 23.80 6.57 24.68
CA MET A 208 24.67 5.42 24.92
C MET A 208 24.62 4.41 23.79
N ASP A 209 23.41 4.10 23.29
CA ASP A 209 23.24 3.15 22.19
C ASP A 209 23.78 3.71 20.88
N LEU A 210 23.60 5.01 20.60
CA LEU A 210 24.18 5.68 19.43
C LEU A 210 25.72 5.59 19.43
N ASN A 211 26.35 5.81 20.59
CA ASN A 211 27.80 5.72 20.72
C ASN A 211 28.33 4.28 20.60
N LYS A 212 27.53 3.29 21.04
CA LYS A 212 27.89 1.88 21.02
C LYS A 212 27.67 1.24 19.64
N ASN A 213 26.55 1.55 18.98
CA ASN A 213 26.17 1.00 17.70
C ASN A 213 25.38 2.03 16.87
N PRO A 214 26.07 2.92 16.11
CA PRO A 214 25.45 3.97 15.32
C PRO A 214 24.60 3.43 14.17
N ASP A 215 24.84 2.21 13.72
CA ASP A 215 24.09 1.56 12.64
C ASP A 215 22.86 0.76 13.13
N LYS A 216 22.59 0.76 14.45
CA LYS A 216 21.38 0.14 15.00
C LYS A 216 20.14 0.81 14.40
N GLU A 217 19.21 -0.02 13.93
CA GLU A 217 17.91 0.45 13.46
C GLU A 217 17.03 0.86 14.63
N CYS A 218 16.37 2.00 14.49
CA CYS A 218 15.44 2.55 15.47
C CYS A 218 14.07 2.74 14.80
N GLU A 219 13.03 2.22 15.44
CA GLU A 219 11.65 2.43 15.01
C GLU A 219 11.15 3.78 15.48
N ILE A 220 10.80 4.64 14.52
CA ILE A 220 10.26 5.98 14.77
C ILE A 220 8.81 5.99 14.33
N ILE A 221 7.94 6.50 15.20
CA ILE A 221 6.53 6.74 14.92
C ILE A 221 6.34 8.24 14.72
N GLU A 222 6.07 8.63 13.49
CA GLU A 222 5.61 9.97 13.15
C GLU A 222 4.10 10.02 13.33
N VAL A 223 3.61 11.03 14.03
CA VAL A 223 2.18 11.21 14.30
C VAL A 223 1.77 12.59 13.89
N VAL A 224 0.73 12.70 13.06
CA VAL A 224 0.01 13.95 12.87
C VAL A 224 -1.39 13.79 13.46
N TYR A 225 -1.79 14.71 14.31
CA TYR A 225 -3.11 14.68 14.94
C TYR A 225 -3.72 16.07 15.02
N ARG A 226 -5.05 16.11 14.88
CA ARG A 226 -5.83 17.35 14.99
C ARG A 226 -5.96 17.79 16.43
N ASN A 227 -5.77 19.09 16.68
CA ASN A 227 -6.03 19.73 17.97
C ASN A 227 -7.49 20.25 18.02
N TYR A 228 -8.36 19.54 18.74
CA TYR A 228 -9.75 19.93 18.91
C TYR A 228 -9.98 21.04 19.96
N HIS A 229 -8.96 21.40 20.74
CA HIS A 229 -9.07 22.50 21.70
C HIS A 229 -9.06 23.86 21.02
N ASN A 230 -8.47 23.96 19.83
CA ASN A 230 -8.54 25.17 19.01
C ASN A 230 -9.82 25.13 18.16
N THR A 231 -10.84 25.89 18.58
CA THR A 231 -12.12 25.96 17.88
C THR A 231 -12.17 27.05 16.81
N LYS A 232 -11.18 27.92 16.76
CA LYS A 232 -11.14 29.07 15.84
C LYS A 232 -10.52 28.72 14.50
N GLU A 233 -9.47 27.90 14.52
CA GLU A 233 -8.71 27.49 13.34
C GLU A 233 -8.41 26.01 13.40
N GLU A 234 -8.33 25.37 12.23
CA GLU A 234 -7.81 24.01 12.15
C GLU A 234 -6.32 24.03 12.54
N GLU A 235 -5.95 23.16 13.44
CA GLU A 235 -4.59 23.05 13.95
C GLU A 235 -4.20 21.57 14.02
N TYR A 236 -3.03 21.25 13.47
CA TYR A 236 -2.47 19.92 13.48
C TYR A 236 -1.11 19.93 14.17
N HIS A 237 -0.88 18.95 15.01
CA HIS A 237 0.41 18.74 15.66
C HIS A 237 1.12 17.55 15.01
N PHE A 238 2.34 17.78 14.59
CA PHE A 238 3.27 16.72 14.19
C PHE A 238 4.17 16.38 15.38
N CYS A 239 4.39 15.10 15.60
CA CYS A 239 5.30 14.62 16.63
C CYS A 239 6.03 13.37 16.13
N ALA A 240 7.36 13.37 16.15
CA ALA A 240 8.19 12.21 15.89
C ALA A 240 8.65 11.60 17.22
N ILE A 241 8.40 10.31 17.41
CA ILE A 241 8.64 9.60 18.65
C ILE A 241 9.49 8.36 18.38
N SER A 242 10.57 8.18 19.13
CA SER A 242 11.25 6.90 19.18
C SER A 242 10.45 5.91 20.01
N LYS A 243 10.01 4.80 19.40
CA LYS A 243 9.18 3.80 20.07
C LYS A 243 9.92 3.03 21.15
N GLU A 244 11.20 2.67 20.88
CA GLU A 244 12.02 1.89 21.81
C GLU A 244 12.40 2.68 23.06
N TYR A 245 12.71 3.98 22.91
CA TYR A 245 13.16 4.83 24.00
C TYR A 245 12.02 5.64 24.65
N GLU A 246 10.83 5.65 24.04
CA GLU A 246 9.68 6.48 24.41
C GLU A 246 10.03 7.99 24.49
N GLU A 247 10.93 8.44 23.62
CA GLU A 247 11.44 9.80 23.59
C GLU A 247 10.86 10.56 22.39
N LYS A 248 10.51 11.84 22.63
CA LYS A 248 10.09 12.76 21.58
C LYS A 248 11.33 13.33 20.89
N LEU A 249 11.40 13.14 19.57
CA LEU A 249 12.52 13.58 18.74
C LEU A 249 12.26 14.96 18.12
N HIS A 250 11.02 15.20 17.69
CA HIS A 250 10.64 16.44 17.02
C HIS A 250 9.17 16.75 17.25
N GLU A 251 8.82 18.04 17.27
CA GLU A 251 7.44 18.50 17.38
C GLU A 251 7.26 19.77 16.56
N GLU A 252 6.18 19.80 15.79
CA GLU A 252 5.81 20.94 14.97
C GLU A 252 4.30 21.16 15.00
N THR A 253 3.85 22.40 14.75
CA THR A 253 2.44 22.75 14.74
C THR A 253 2.08 23.46 13.45
N PHE A 254 1.11 22.90 12.73
CA PHE A 254 0.57 23.47 11.49
C PHE A 254 -0.79 24.11 11.77
N LYS A 255 -0.99 25.35 11.33
CA LYS A 255 -2.21 26.13 11.54
C LYS A 255 -2.83 26.51 10.20
N GLY A 256 -4.16 26.56 10.22
CA GLY A 256 -4.95 26.94 9.06
C GLY A 256 -5.68 25.77 8.42
N ARG A 257 -6.66 26.11 7.61
CA ARG A 257 -7.48 25.11 6.92
C ARG A 257 -6.63 24.31 5.93
N GLY A 258 -6.69 22.98 6.02
CA GLY A 258 -5.95 22.11 5.13
C GLY A 258 -4.44 22.02 5.42
N SER A 259 -3.98 22.47 6.59
CA SER A 259 -2.57 22.46 6.98
C SER A 259 -2.03 21.08 7.38
N ASN A 260 -2.85 20.01 7.28
CA ASN A 260 -2.36 18.66 7.50
C ASN A 260 -1.36 18.29 6.40
N PRO A 261 -0.10 17.97 6.74
CA PRO A 261 0.90 17.58 5.75
C PRO A 261 0.60 16.24 5.08
N TYR A 262 -0.21 15.39 5.70
CA TYR A 262 -0.67 14.13 5.10
C TYR A 262 -1.99 14.31 4.37
N LEU A 263 -1.95 14.15 3.05
CA LEU A 263 -3.13 14.09 2.21
C LEU A 263 -3.61 12.65 2.14
N VAL A 264 -4.69 12.34 2.87
CA VAL A 264 -5.32 11.02 2.87
C VAL A 264 -6.60 11.09 2.06
N TYR A 265 -6.68 10.31 1.00
CA TYR A 265 -7.84 10.24 0.14
C TYR A 265 -8.32 8.79 -0.02
N ARG A 266 -9.64 8.64 -0.19
CA ARG A 266 -10.30 7.35 -0.23
C ARG A 266 -11.15 7.24 -1.49
N TRP A 267 -11.04 6.11 -2.20
CA TRP A 267 -11.82 5.85 -3.40
C TRP A 267 -13.33 5.84 -3.11
N SER A 268 -13.74 4.95 -2.21
CA SER A 268 -15.11 4.87 -1.73
C SER A 268 -15.09 4.78 -0.22
N LYS A 269 -15.88 5.65 0.43
CA LYS A 269 -16.03 5.67 1.88
C LYS A 269 -17.29 4.89 2.27
N CYS A 270 -17.13 3.85 3.10
CA CYS A 270 -18.24 3.23 3.80
C CYS A 270 -18.43 3.87 5.17
N ALA A 271 -19.68 4.04 5.59
CA ALA A 271 -20.00 4.60 6.90
C ALA A 271 -19.38 3.76 8.02
N GLY A 272 -18.70 4.40 8.96
CA GLY A 272 -18.02 3.75 10.09
C GLY A 272 -16.67 3.11 9.76
N GLU A 273 -16.20 3.15 8.52
CA GLU A 273 -14.89 2.63 8.14
C GLU A 273 -13.87 3.77 8.00
N THR A 274 -12.67 3.54 8.53
CA THR A 274 -11.56 4.49 8.44
C THR A 274 -10.86 4.42 7.08
N TYR A 275 -10.67 3.20 6.57
CA TYR A 275 -10.05 2.96 5.26
C TYR A 275 -11.11 2.94 4.16
N GLY A 276 -10.72 3.37 2.96
CA GLY A 276 -11.57 3.30 1.78
C GLY A 276 -11.60 1.90 1.17
N ARG A 277 -12.66 1.63 0.40
CA ARG A 277 -12.77 0.41 -0.42
C ARG A 277 -12.53 0.73 -1.87
N GLY A 278 -11.58 0.04 -2.48
CA GLY A 278 -11.17 0.24 -3.87
C GLY A 278 -11.76 -0.78 -4.83
N PRO A 279 -11.65 -0.51 -6.14
CA PRO A 279 -12.12 -1.43 -7.17
C PRO A 279 -11.39 -2.79 -7.14
N LEU A 280 -10.12 -2.79 -6.75
CA LEU A 280 -9.32 -4.01 -6.65
C LEU A 280 -9.86 -4.99 -5.60
N MET A 281 -10.35 -4.48 -4.44
CA MET A 281 -10.97 -5.34 -3.43
C MET A 281 -12.23 -6.03 -3.96
N ASN A 282 -13.02 -5.34 -4.79
CA ASN A 282 -14.22 -5.90 -5.38
C ASN A 282 -13.89 -6.93 -6.48
N ALA A 283 -12.82 -6.71 -7.23
CA ALA A 283 -12.37 -7.61 -8.28
C ALA A 283 -11.57 -8.81 -7.76
N LEU A 284 -11.10 -8.78 -6.51
CA LEU A 284 -10.21 -9.79 -5.95
C LEU A 284 -10.72 -11.24 -6.10
N PRO A 285 -12.00 -11.58 -5.87
CA PRO A 285 -12.49 -12.94 -6.10
C PRO A 285 -12.34 -13.40 -7.57
N ALA A 286 -12.64 -12.52 -8.53
CA ALA A 286 -12.48 -12.81 -9.95
C ALA A 286 -11.00 -12.99 -10.34
N ILE A 287 -10.12 -12.13 -9.81
CA ILE A 287 -8.67 -12.20 -10.00
C ILE A 287 -8.12 -13.55 -9.50
N LYS A 288 -8.50 -13.96 -8.29
CA LYS A 288 -8.08 -15.24 -7.71
C LYS A 288 -8.58 -16.42 -8.55
N THR A 289 -9.82 -16.37 -9.04
CA THR A 289 -10.40 -17.41 -9.90
C THR A 289 -9.67 -17.49 -11.24
N ALA A 290 -9.40 -16.35 -11.89
CA ALA A 290 -8.65 -16.31 -13.15
C ALA A 290 -7.24 -16.87 -12.98
N ASN A 291 -6.54 -16.45 -11.93
CA ASN A 291 -5.19 -16.94 -11.62
C ASN A 291 -5.16 -18.45 -11.39
N LEU A 292 -6.09 -19.01 -10.59
CA LEU A 292 -6.22 -20.44 -10.36
C LEU A 292 -6.55 -21.20 -11.65
N THR A 293 -7.40 -20.63 -12.50
CA THR A 293 -7.76 -21.27 -13.78
C THR A 293 -6.55 -21.42 -14.69
N ILE A 294 -5.70 -20.36 -14.76
CA ILE A 294 -4.45 -20.43 -15.56
C ILE A 294 -3.48 -21.43 -14.95
N GLU A 295 -3.32 -21.45 -13.64
CA GLU A 295 -2.50 -22.46 -12.94
C GLU A 295 -2.92 -23.87 -13.34
N MET A 296 -4.23 -24.19 -13.26
CA MET A 296 -4.77 -25.49 -13.66
C MET A 296 -4.54 -25.82 -15.15
N ILE A 297 -4.62 -24.81 -16.03
CA ILE A 297 -4.32 -24.97 -17.46
C ILE A 297 -2.85 -25.35 -17.66
N LEU A 298 -1.95 -24.64 -16.98
CA LEU A 298 -0.51 -24.91 -17.06
C LEU A 298 -0.14 -26.29 -16.50
N GLU A 299 -0.73 -26.70 -15.37
CA GLU A 299 -0.56 -28.03 -14.81
C GLU A 299 -1.06 -29.12 -15.75
N ASN A 300 -2.25 -28.92 -16.35
CA ASN A 300 -2.79 -29.86 -17.34
C ASN A 300 -1.92 -29.92 -18.60
N ALA A 301 -1.42 -28.77 -19.07
CA ALA A 301 -0.49 -28.72 -20.19
C ALA A 301 0.83 -29.46 -19.84
N GLN A 302 1.36 -29.30 -18.64
CA GLN A 302 2.55 -30.03 -18.17
C GLN A 302 2.31 -31.53 -18.13
N MET A 303 1.16 -31.98 -17.60
CA MET A 303 0.78 -33.39 -17.62
C MET A 303 0.61 -33.94 -19.04
N SER A 304 0.03 -33.13 -19.96
CA SER A 304 -0.11 -33.49 -21.38
C SER A 304 1.24 -33.66 -22.07
N ILE A 305 2.21 -32.80 -21.79
CA ILE A 305 3.55 -32.82 -22.35
C ILE A 305 4.37 -34.01 -21.76
N SER A 306 4.28 -34.19 -20.43
CA SER A 306 5.02 -35.25 -19.74
C SER A 306 4.46 -36.63 -20.05
N GLY A 307 3.15 -36.73 -20.34
CA GLY A 307 2.40 -37.94 -20.52
C GLY A 307 2.23 -38.74 -19.22
N MET A 308 1.06 -39.30 -19.05
CA MET A 308 0.85 -40.35 -18.02
C MET A 308 0.70 -41.70 -18.72
N TYR A 309 1.35 -42.70 -18.20
CA TYR A 309 1.33 -44.04 -18.78
C TYR A 309 0.89 -45.03 -17.72
N GLN A 310 0.09 -45.98 -18.11
CA GLN A 310 -0.23 -47.13 -17.27
C GLN A 310 0.52 -48.35 -17.78
N VAL A 311 0.95 -49.19 -16.87
CA VAL A 311 1.68 -50.44 -17.13
C VAL A 311 0.93 -51.56 -16.45
N GLU A 312 0.75 -52.68 -17.15
CA GLU A 312 0.31 -53.92 -16.51
C GLU A 312 1.48 -54.51 -15.74
N ASP A 313 1.23 -54.95 -14.49
CA ASP A 313 2.23 -55.61 -13.67
C ASP A 313 2.36 -57.10 -14.14
N ASP A 314 3.15 -57.29 -15.17
CA ASP A 314 3.44 -58.59 -15.77
C ASP A 314 4.78 -59.19 -15.31
N GLY A 315 5.45 -58.52 -14.35
CA GLY A 315 6.77 -58.92 -13.83
C GLY A 315 7.95 -58.73 -14.81
N VAL A 316 7.69 -58.22 -16.03
CA VAL A 316 8.72 -58.00 -17.06
C VAL A 316 9.17 -56.53 -17.08
N VAL A 317 8.25 -55.63 -16.85
CA VAL A 317 8.52 -54.20 -16.89
C VAL A 317 8.73 -53.66 -15.46
N ASN A 318 9.96 -53.30 -15.14
CA ASN A 318 10.27 -52.66 -13.87
C ASN A 318 10.12 -51.13 -14.04
N VAL A 319 9.06 -50.58 -13.43
CA VAL A 319 8.68 -49.15 -13.55
C VAL A 319 9.78 -48.21 -13.03
N ASP A 320 10.54 -48.64 -12.00
CA ASP A 320 11.59 -47.82 -11.38
C ASP A 320 12.80 -47.58 -12.29
N ASN A 321 12.95 -48.38 -13.33
CA ASN A 321 14.11 -48.33 -14.25
C ASN A 321 13.77 -47.78 -15.64
N ILE A 322 12.53 -47.35 -15.88
CA ILE A 322 12.13 -46.82 -17.20
C ILE A 322 12.40 -45.31 -17.26
N ALA A 323 13.42 -44.95 -18.05
CA ALA A 323 13.64 -43.56 -18.44
C ALA A 323 12.84 -43.27 -19.73
N LEU A 324 11.81 -42.43 -19.65
CA LEU A 324 11.05 -41.97 -20.81
C LEU A 324 11.84 -40.91 -21.59
N ILE A 325 12.89 -41.32 -22.27
CA ILE A 325 13.73 -40.50 -23.13
C ILE A 325 13.43 -40.86 -24.59
N PRO A 326 13.38 -39.89 -25.54
CA PRO A 326 13.18 -40.17 -26.95
C PRO A 326 14.17 -41.24 -27.47
N GLY A 327 13.65 -42.33 -28.05
CA GLY A 327 14.44 -43.43 -28.53
C GLY A 327 14.66 -44.60 -27.57
N THR A 328 14.10 -44.54 -26.35
CA THR A 328 14.16 -45.69 -25.41
C THR A 328 13.32 -46.86 -25.90
N ILE A 329 13.93 -48.07 -25.94
CA ILE A 329 13.24 -49.30 -26.29
C ILE A 329 12.77 -49.96 -24.98
N ILE A 330 11.47 -50.10 -24.81
CA ILE A 330 10.85 -50.68 -23.62
C ILE A 330 10.46 -52.15 -23.94
N PRO A 331 10.99 -53.14 -23.24
CA PRO A 331 10.61 -54.52 -23.44
C PRO A 331 9.16 -54.78 -23.02
N LYS A 332 8.45 -55.63 -23.73
CA LYS A 332 7.08 -55.97 -23.49
C LYS A 332 6.89 -57.48 -23.52
N ALA A 333 6.12 -58.02 -22.56
CA ALA A 333 5.77 -59.43 -22.55
C ALA A 333 4.82 -59.79 -23.69
N ALA A 334 4.87 -61.00 -24.18
CA ALA A 334 3.94 -61.47 -25.20
C ALA A 334 2.53 -61.57 -24.65
N GLY A 335 1.61 -60.76 -25.18
CA GLY A 335 0.21 -60.69 -24.70
C GLY A 335 -0.12 -59.50 -23.76
N SER A 336 0.88 -58.80 -23.20
CA SER A 336 0.69 -57.57 -22.44
C SER A 336 0.43 -56.36 -23.34
N GLN A 337 -0.37 -55.40 -22.91
CA GLN A 337 -0.54 -54.13 -23.64
C GLN A 337 0.71 -53.24 -23.56
N GLY A 338 1.61 -53.55 -22.63
CA GLY A 338 2.80 -52.76 -22.38
C GLY A 338 2.49 -51.39 -21.79
N LEU A 339 3.30 -50.40 -22.14
CA LEU A 339 3.10 -49.01 -21.70
C LEU A 339 2.00 -48.33 -22.54
N THR A 340 0.84 -48.08 -21.95
CA THR A 340 -0.26 -47.42 -22.64
C THR A 340 -0.45 -46.00 -22.11
N PRO A 341 -0.55 -44.97 -23.01
CA PRO A 341 -0.82 -43.61 -22.57
C PRO A 341 -2.25 -43.50 -22.01
N ILE A 342 -2.41 -42.82 -20.88
CA ILE A 342 -3.70 -42.50 -20.32
C ILE A 342 -4.26 -41.29 -21.09
N PRO A 343 -5.42 -41.42 -21.77
CA PRO A 343 -6.00 -40.27 -22.45
C PRO A 343 -6.41 -39.18 -21.43
N GLN A 344 -5.96 -37.97 -21.66
CA GLN A 344 -6.32 -36.84 -20.82
C GLN A 344 -7.65 -36.24 -21.25
N ALA A 345 -8.53 -35.97 -20.28
CA ALA A 345 -9.88 -35.48 -20.49
C ALA A 345 -9.99 -33.94 -20.35
N GLY A 346 -8.89 -33.20 -20.40
CA GLY A 346 -8.91 -31.74 -20.26
C GLY A 346 -9.59 -31.03 -21.44
N ASN A 347 -10.61 -30.21 -21.14
CA ASN A 347 -11.28 -29.37 -22.15
C ASN A 347 -10.80 -27.93 -22.05
N PHE A 348 -9.80 -27.56 -22.83
CA PHE A 348 -9.22 -26.19 -22.87
C PHE A 348 -10.20 -25.12 -23.37
N GLN A 349 -11.24 -25.49 -24.14
CA GLN A 349 -12.21 -24.51 -24.67
C GLN A 349 -13.08 -23.90 -23.55
N VAL A 350 -13.41 -24.70 -22.53
CA VAL A 350 -14.17 -24.22 -21.39
C VAL A 350 -13.31 -23.26 -20.55
N SER A 351 -12.03 -23.54 -20.41
CA SER A 351 -11.09 -22.68 -19.68
C SER A 351 -10.92 -21.31 -20.35
N ASP A 352 -10.80 -21.27 -21.70
CA ASP A 352 -10.71 -20.03 -22.45
C ASP A 352 -11.98 -19.16 -22.31
N LEU A 353 -13.16 -19.79 -22.29
CA LEU A 353 -14.43 -19.08 -22.12
C LEU A 353 -14.51 -18.45 -20.71
N VAL A 354 -14.13 -19.19 -19.68
CA VAL A 354 -14.11 -18.69 -18.29
C VAL A 354 -13.10 -17.56 -18.13
N LEU A 355 -11.89 -17.67 -18.70
CA LEU A 355 -10.87 -16.62 -18.62
C LEU A 355 -11.32 -15.34 -19.32
N ASN A 356 -11.94 -15.44 -20.50
CA ASN A 356 -12.42 -14.26 -21.21
C ASN A 356 -13.53 -13.53 -20.45
N ASP A 357 -14.42 -14.27 -19.79
CA ASP A 357 -15.48 -13.70 -18.95
C ASP A 357 -14.92 -12.99 -17.70
N MET A 358 -13.87 -13.55 -17.07
CA MET A 358 -13.25 -12.98 -15.88
C MET A 358 -12.36 -11.75 -16.16
N ARG A 359 -11.86 -11.60 -17.40
CA ARG A 359 -10.99 -10.49 -17.80
C ARG A 359 -11.73 -9.26 -18.32
N GLN A 360 -13.03 -9.37 -18.55
CA GLN A 360 -13.91 -8.25 -18.92
C GLN A 360 -14.35 -7.44 -17.70
#